data_31a66b3a0e2a75d5b62f48a97d6c6de2
#
_entry.id   31a66b3a0e2a75d5b62f48a97d6c6de2
#
_cell.length_a   1.000
_cell.length_b   1.000
_cell.length_c   1.000
_cell.angle_alpha   90.00
_cell.angle_beta   90.00
_cell.angle_gamma   90.00
#
_symmetry.space_group_name_H-M   'P 1'
#
loop_
_entity.id
_entity.type
_entity.pdbx_description
1 polymer ?
#
loop_
_entity_poly.entity_id
_entity_poly.type
_entity_poly.pdbx_seq_one_letter_code
_entity_poly.pdbx_strand_id
1 'polypeptide(L)'
;MDRLPATEKGQVDAVVRLLQRVLADAVVGAYLHGSAVTSGLRRDSDLDILVVSNRRTTQPERRALLDGLLPISRARNDPSDKRHLEVTIVARPDVVPWHYPPPMELQYGDWWRQEFESGEEPWSSPNPDLAVLLTAARANGVPLFGPPIADVLEPVPLDDLRHAMRDVVPDLMADLEGDVRNVLLTLARVWFTLETGTIAAKDVAAGWALARLPEGRGDALVAARADAVAIRASIGESAVP
;
A
#
# COMPACT_ATOMS: atom_id res chain seq x y z
N MET A 1 9.09 -13.59 5.00
CA MET A 1 10.10 -13.49 3.92
C MET A 1 10.21 -14.76 3.07
N ASP A 2 9.97 -15.94 3.60
CA ASP A 2 10.08 -17.22 2.86
C ASP A 2 9.01 -17.46 1.78
N ARG A 3 8.01 -16.60 1.70
CA ARG A 3 6.91 -16.68 0.72
C ARG A 3 7.07 -15.79 -0.51
N LEU A 4 8.09 -14.91 -0.52
CA LEU A 4 8.35 -14.08 -1.70
C LEU A 4 9.20 -14.84 -2.72
N PRO A 5 8.86 -14.75 -4.02
CA PRO A 5 9.75 -15.22 -5.08
C PRO A 5 11.12 -14.52 -5.04
N ALA A 6 12.13 -15.12 -5.66
CA ALA A 6 13.52 -14.65 -5.56
C ALA A 6 13.72 -13.22 -6.08
N THR A 7 13.03 -12.83 -7.15
CA THR A 7 13.11 -11.49 -7.75
C THR A 7 12.59 -10.42 -6.78
N GLU A 8 11.39 -10.64 -6.22
CA GLU A 8 10.75 -9.74 -5.27
C GLU A 8 11.56 -9.63 -3.97
N LYS A 9 12.10 -10.75 -3.52
CA LYS A 9 13.02 -10.74 -2.36
C LYS A 9 14.25 -9.87 -2.64
N GLY A 10 14.85 -9.98 -3.83
CA GLY A 10 15.98 -9.16 -4.26
C GLY A 10 15.64 -7.66 -4.29
N GLN A 11 14.43 -7.29 -4.74
CA GLN A 11 13.97 -5.90 -4.73
C GLN A 11 13.76 -5.40 -3.30
N VAL A 12 13.09 -6.16 -2.45
CA VAL A 12 12.87 -5.83 -1.03
C VAL A 12 14.21 -5.65 -0.30
N ASP A 13 15.15 -6.58 -0.49
CA ASP A 13 16.51 -6.47 0.10
C ASP A 13 17.26 -5.22 -0.39
N ALA A 14 17.06 -4.82 -1.66
CA ALA A 14 17.66 -3.60 -2.20
C ALA A 14 17.05 -2.34 -1.56
N VAL A 15 15.72 -2.31 -1.35
CA VAL A 15 15.04 -1.23 -0.64
C VAL A 15 15.54 -1.15 0.81
N VAL A 16 15.62 -2.27 1.52
CA VAL A 16 16.13 -2.30 2.92
C VAL A 16 17.53 -1.74 3.00
N ARG A 17 18.44 -2.15 2.11
CA ARG A 17 19.81 -1.61 2.07
C ARG A 17 19.86 -0.11 1.76
N LEU A 18 18.96 0.37 0.88
CA LEU A 18 18.84 1.80 0.59
C LEU A 18 18.41 2.59 1.83
N LEU A 19 17.33 2.14 2.50
CA LEU A 19 16.82 2.76 3.72
C LEU A 19 17.90 2.85 4.82
N GLN A 20 18.59 1.74 5.08
CA GLN A 20 19.66 1.69 6.08
C GLN A 20 20.84 2.58 5.74
N ARG A 21 21.20 2.70 4.45
CA ARG A 21 22.28 3.57 3.99
C ARG A 21 21.93 5.06 4.10
N VAL A 22 20.70 5.43 3.73
CA VAL A 22 20.28 6.84 3.65
C VAL A 22 19.80 7.37 5.00
N LEU A 23 18.99 6.61 5.71
CA LEU A 23 18.38 7.03 6.98
C LEU A 23 19.21 6.59 8.21
N ALA A 24 20.11 5.64 8.03
CA ALA A 24 20.96 5.09 9.09
C ALA A 24 20.16 4.73 10.37
N ASP A 25 20.52 5.31 11.51
CA ASP A 25 19.86 5.13 12.81
C ASP A 25 18.50 5.83 12.94
N ALA A 26 18.12 6.66 11.97
CA ALA A 26 16.80 7.29 11.96
C ALA A 26 15.68 6.31 11.58
N VAL A 27 15.97 5.21 10.89
CA VAL A 27 14.94 4.23 10.55
C VAL A 27 14.64 3.29 11.72
N VAL A 28 13.41 3.27 12.20
CA VAL A 28 12.95 2.40 13.30
C VAL A 28 12.61 1.00 12.78
N GLY A 29 11.95 0.93 11.63
CA GLY A 29 11.58 -0.33 11.00
C GLY A 29 11.01 -0.15 9.61
N ALA A 30 11.01 -1.24 8.84
CA ALA A 30 10.35 -1.33 7.55
C ALA A 30 9.49 -2.60 7.50
N TYR A 31 8.32 -2.49 6.88
CA TYR A 31 7.28 -3.50 6.91
C TYR A 31 6.70 -3.72 5.53
N LEU A 32 6.73 -4.96 5.05
CA LEU A 32 5.99 -5.35 3.86
C LEU A 32 4.51 -5.46 4.24
N HIS A 33 3.64 -4.87 3.43
CA HIS A 33 2.19 -4.92 3.66
C HIS A 33 1.42 -5.18 2.35
N GLY A 34 0.13 -4.86 2.31
CA GLY A 34 -0.68 -4.97 1.10
C GLY A 34 -0.90 -6.40 0.62
N SER A 35 -0.96 -6.57 -0.71
CA SER A 35 -1.29 -7.85 -1.32
C SER A 35 -0.24 -8.93 -1.08
N ALA A 36 1.03 -8.55 -0.98
CA ALA A 36 2.15 -9.47 -0.74
C ALA A 36 1.98 -10.31 0.54
N VAL A 37 1.33 -9.77 1.55
CA VAL A 37 1.15 -10.44 2.87
C VAL A 37 -0.26 -10.94 3.11
N THR A 38 -1.26 -10.53 2.31
CA THR A 38 -2.67 -10.88 2.51
C THR A 38 -3.19 -11.88 1.50
N SER A 39 -3.32 -11.47 0.23
CA SER A 39 -3.94 -12.28 -0.84
C SER A 39 -2.94 -12.94 -1.77
N GLY A 40 -1.65 -12.70 -1.58
CA GLY A 40 -0.56 -13.09 -2.48
C GLY A 40 -0.34 -12.06 -3.60
N LEU A 41 0.90 -12.01 -4.09
CA LEU A 41 1.27 -11.14 -5.20
C LEU A 41 0.62 -11.62 -6.50
N ARG A 42 -0.01 -10.71 -7.23
CA ARG A 42 -0.49 -10.90 -8.60
C ARG A 42 0.54 -10.37 -9.58
N ARG A 43 0.35 -10.64 -10.89
CA ARG A 43 1.28 -10.17 -11.93
C ARG A 43 1.54 -8.67 -11.86
N ASP A 44 0.48 -7.89 -11.62
CA ASP A 44 0.51 -6.42 -11.58
C ASP A 44 0.38 -5.88 -10.14
N SER A 45 0.67 -6.70 -9.13
CA SER A 45 0.72 -6.22 -7.75
C SER A 45 2.03 -5.50 -7.50
N ASP A 46 1.94 -4.37 -6.83
CA ASP A 46 3.09 -3.63 -6.32
C ASP A 46 3.68 -4.30 -5.09
N LEU A 47 4.90 -3.93 -4.76
CA LEU A 47 5.51 -4.22 -3.47
C LEU A 47 5.30 -3.02 -2.55
N ASP A 48 4.38 -3.16 -1.60
CA ASP A 48 3.97 -2.12 -0.67
C ASP A 48 4.85 -2.17 0.58
N ILE A 49 5.62 -1.12 0.85
CA ILE A 49 6.55 -1.04 1.98
C ILE A 49 6.25 0.20 2.82
N LEU A 50 5.91 -0.01 4.09
CA LEU A 50 5.81 1.05 5.08
C LEU A 50 7.13 1.17 5.83
N VAL A 51 7.63 2.39 5.94
CA VAL A 51 8.84 2.74 6.69
C VAL A 51 8.47 3.67 7.83
N VAL A 52 8.96 3.37 9.02
CA VAL A 52 8.81 4.24 10.19
C VAL A 52 10.17 4.77 10.57
N SER A 53 10.31 6.10 10.60
CA SER A 53 11.51 6.80 11.07
C SER A 53 11.29 7.43 12.44
N ASN A 54 12.36 7.65 13.20
CA ASN A 54 12.28 8.31 14.52
C ASN A 54 12.25 9.84 14.44
N ARG A 55 12.44 10.40 13.25
CA ARG A 55 12.38 11.83 12.92
C ARG A 55 11.93 12.05 11.49
N ARG A 56 11.58 13.26 11.15
CA ARG A 56 11.38 13.67 9.76
C ARG A 56 12.66 13.53 8.96
N THR A 57 12.54 13.24 7.68
CA THR A 57 13.65 13.18 6.73
C THR A 57 14.12 14.59 6.36
N THR A 58 15.38 14.73 6.06
CA THR A 58 15.92 15.95 5.46
C THR A 58 15.69 15.93 3.94
N GLN A 59 15.73 17.10 3.29
CA GLN A 59 15.62 17.17 1.82
C GLN A 59 16.68 16.32 1.09
N PRO A 60 17.98 16.33 1.47
CA PRO A 60 18.95 15.45 0.84
C PRO A 60 18.63 13.96 1.01
N GLU A 61 18.11 13.55 2.16
CA GLU A 61 17.69 12.16 2.39
C GLU A 61 16.51 11.78 1.50
N ARG A 62 15.48 12.63 1.39
CA ARG A 62 14.35 12.38 0.48
C ARG A 62 14.82 12.23 -0.95
N ARG A 63 15.67 13.15 -1.44
CA ARG A 63 16.22 13.06 -2.79
C ARG A 63 17.01 11.77 -3.00
N ALA A 64 17.89 11.41 -2.06
CA ALA A 64 18.67 10.18 -2.14
C ALA A 64 17.80 8.91 -2.12
N LEU A 65 16.68 8.94 -1.37
CA LEU A 65 15.71 7.85 -1.38
C LEU A 65 14.99 7.74 -2.73
N LEU A 66 14.48 8.83 -3.29
CA LEU A 66 13.81 8.85 -4.59
C LEU A 66 14.75 8.38 -5.71
N ASP A 67 15.98 8.92 -5.77
CA ASP A 67 17.00 8.53 -6.75
C ASP A 67 17.39 7.05 -6.62
N GLY A 68 17.41 6.53 -5.39
CA GLY A 68 17.73 5.14 -5.12
C GLY A 68 16.59 4.17 -5.39
N LEU A 69 15.31 4.59 -5.24
CA LEU A 69 14.13 3.75 -5.48
C LEU A 69 13.82 3.61 -6.97
N LEU A 70 14.06 4.65 -7.77
CA LEU A 70 13.81 4.66 -9.22
C LEU A 70 14.41 3.43 -9.96
N PRO A 71 15.70 3.06 -9.79
CA PRO A 71 16.27 1.89 -10.45
C PRO A 71 15.85 0.56 -9.84
N ILE A 72 15.36 0.52 -8.59
CA ILE A 72 14.88 -0.69 -7.93
C ILE A 72 13.47 -1.02 -8.42
N SER A 73 12.61 -0.01 -8.54
CA SER A 73 11.24 -0.15 -9.03
C SER A 73 11.22 -0.44 -10.54
N ARG A 74 10.21 -1.16 -10.98
CA ARG A 74 9.98 -1.44 -12.39
C ARG A 74 9.69 -0.15 -13.14
N ALA A 75 10.41 0.12 -14.23
CA ALA A 75 10.06 1.20 -15.15
C ALA A 75 8.91 0.78 -16.09
N ARG A 76 8.17 1.75 -16.65
CA ARG A 76 6.96 1.51 -17.47
C ARG A 76 7.15 0.53 -18.62
N ASN A 77 8.32 0.48 -19.23
CA ASN A 77 8.66 -0.40 -20.36
C ASN A 77 9.80 -1.38 -20.01
N ASP A 78 10.05 -1.62 -18.73
CA ASP A 78 11.08 -2.55 -18.27
C ASP A 78 10.59 -3.99 -18.54
N PRO A 79 11.29 -4.78 -19.38
CA PRO A 79 10.92 -6.16 -19.66
C PRO A 79 11.29 -7.13 -18.53
N SER A 80 11.92 -6.63 -17.46
CA SER A 80 12.30 -7.46 -16.32
C SER A 80 11.08 -7.91 -15.50
N ASP A 81 11.28 -8.95 -14.70
CA ASP A 81 10.28 -9.44 -13.75
C ASP A 81 10.15 -8.60 -12.48
N LYS A 82 10.76 -7.40 -12.45
CA LYS A 82 10.61 -6.47 -11.34
C LYS A 82 9.16 -6.05 -11.18
N ARG A 83 8.82 -5.67 -9.95
CA ARG A 83 7.53 -5.06 -9.62
C ARG A 83 7.65 -3.56 -9.43
N HIS A 84 6.56 -2.87 -9.61
CA HIS A 84 6.43 -1.50 -9.14
C HIS A 84 6.55 -1.48 -7.61
N LEU A 85 7.14 -0.42 -7.08
CA LEU A 85 7.24 -0.20 -5.64
C LEU A 85 6.26 0.87 -5.22
N GLU A 86 5.62 0.65 -4.08
CA GLU A 86 5.00 1.71 -3.29
C GLU A 86 5.72 1.77 -1.94
N VAL A 87 6.43 2.87 -1.68
CA VAL A 87 7.16 3.06 -0.43
C VAL A 87 6.64 4.28 0.28
N THR A 88 5.99 4.07 1.42
CA THR A 88 5.45 5.14 2.26
C THR A 88 6.31 5.29 3.50
N ILE A 89 6.77 6.52 3.79
CA ILE A 89 7.53 6.84 4.99
C ILE A 89 6.69 7.72 5.90
N VAL A 90 6.64 7.35 7.17
CA VAL A 90 6.05 8.16 8.23
C VAL A 90 7.10 8.47 9.30
N ALA A 91 7.13 9.70 9.79
CA ALA A 91 7.92 10.04 10.96
C ALA A 91 7.11 9.68 12.21
N ARG A 92 7.65 8.80 13.06
CA ARG A 92 6.95 8.34 14.27
C ARG A 92 6.43 9.49 15.16
N PRO A 93 7.18 10.59 15.38
CA PRO A 93 6.66 11.74 16.16
C PRO A 93 5.42 12.43 15.55
N ASP A 94 5.17 12.22 14.26
CA ASP A 94 4.02 12.80 13.56
C ASP A 94 2.78 11.88 13.57
N VAL A 95 2.92 10.63 14.04
CA VAL A 95 1.83 9.64 14.10
C VAL A 95 1.69 8.98 15.48
N VAL A 96 2.56 9.32 16.42
CA VAL A 96 2.53 8.87 17.82
C VAL A 96 2.87 10.04 18.74
N PRO A 97 1.92 10.58 19.54
CA PRO A 97 0.53 10.12 19.66
C PRO A 97 -0.26 10.33 18.35
N TRP A 98 -1.28 9.51 18.15
CA TRP A 98 -2.11 9.61 16.96
C TRP A 98 -2.86 10.94 16.85
N HIS A 99 -2.93 11.47 15.64
CA HIS A 99 -3.80 12.60 15.27
C HIS A 99 -4.28 12.45 13.82
N TYR A 100 -5.42 13.05 13.49
CA TYR A 100 -6.03 12.95 12.17
C TYR A 100 -6.22 14.34 11.54
N PRO A 101 -5.98 14.51 10.22
CA PRO A 101 -5.28 13.59 9.35
C PRO A 101 -3.76 13.59 9.63
N PRO A 102 -3.11 12.42 9.63
CA PRO A 102 -1.67 12.33 9.87
C PRO A 102 -0.87 12.86 8.67
N PRO A 103 0.29 13.50 8.86
CA PRO A 103 1.15 13.87 7.76
C PRO A 103 1.89 12.66 7.19
N MET A 104 1.93 12.57 5.87
CA MET A 104 2.79 11.67 5.13
C MET A 104 4.14 12.33 4.95
N GLU A 105 5.22 11.67 5.37
CA GLU A 105 6.56 12.23 5.27
C GLU A 105 7.12 12.13 3.85
N LEU A 106 6.96 10.97 3.22
CA LEU A 106 7.33 10.73 1.82
C LEU A 106 6.52 9.56 1.28
N GLN A 107 6.09 9.67 0.02
CA GLN A 107 5.56 8.53 -0.74
C GLN A 107 6.28 8.42 -2.07
N TYR A 108 6.82 7.23 -2.35
CA TYR A 108 7.27 6.82 -3.68
C TYR A 108 6.22 5.90 -4.28
N GLY A 109 5.83 6.19 -5.54
CA GLY A 109 5.01 5.33 -6.36
C GLY A 109 5.29 5.62 -7.83
N ASP A 110 5.21 4.60 -8.69
CA ASP A 110 5.57 4.76 -10.10
C ASP A 110 4.62 5.68 -10.89
N TRP A 111 3.46 6.01 -10.35
CA TRP A 111 2.55 7.02 -10.94
C TRP A 111 3.14 8.44 -10.93
N TRP A 112 4.14 8.73 -10.06
CA TRP A 112 4.89 9.98 -10.01
C TRP A 112 6.33 9.83 -10.51
N ARG A 113 6.63 8.77 -11.24
CA ARG A 113 8.01 8.51 -11.72
C ARG A 113 8.56 9.68 -12.55
N GLN A 114 7.74 10.26 -13.42
CA GLN A 114 8.17 11.33 -14.31
C GLN A 114 8.53 12.60 -13.52
N GLU A 115 7.76 12.91 -12.49
CA GLU A 115 8.01 14.00 -11.54
C GLU A 115 9.31 13.77 -10.77
N PHE A 116 9.54 12.55 -10.27
CA PHE A 116 10.78 12.22 -9.58
C PHE A 116 12.01 12.31 -10.50
N GLU A 117 11.89 11.85 -11.74
CA GLU A 117 12.95 11.95 -12.75
C GLU A 117 13.23 13.41 -13.15
N SER A 118 12.23 14.30 -13.11
CA SER A 118 12.41 15.75 -13.33
C SER A 118 12.96 16.50 -12.12
N GLY A 119 13.10 15.84 -10.98
CA GLY A 119 13.65 16.42 -9.75
C GLY A 119 12.60 16.97 -8.79
N GLU A 120 11.31 16.76 -9.07
CA GLU A 120 10.24 17.12 -8.15
C GLU A 120 10.22 16.18 -6.96
N GLU A 121 9.83 16.70 -5.80
CA GLU A 121 9.70 15.94 -4.55
C GLU A 121 8.28 16.09 -4.03
N PRO A 122 7.60 14.98 -3.66
CA PRO A 122 6.31 15.08 -2.99
C PRO A 122 6.52 15.70 -1.59
N TRP A 123 5.67 16.66 -1.27
CA TRP A 123 5.72 17.35 0.01
C TRP A 123 5.06 16.51 1.10
N SER A 124 5.62 16.61 2.32
CA SER A 124 4.91 16.16 3.51
C SER A 124 3.58 16.90 3.62
N SER A 125 2.49 16.16 3.58
CA SER A 125 1.13 16.70 3.65
C SER A 125 0.24 15.83 4.53
N PRO A 126 -0.78 16.40 5.18
CA PRO A 126 -1.81 15.61 5.80
C PRO A 126 -2.45 14.69 4.77
N ASN A 127 -2.49 13.38 5.06
CA ASN A 127 -3.02 12.39 4.14
C ASN A 127 -3.97 11.43 4.88
N PRO A 128 -5.28 11.51 4.63
CA PRO A 128 -6.27 10.61 5.21
C PRO A 128 -6.00 9.13 4.93
N ASP A 129 -5.43 8.79 3.76
CA ASP A 129 -5.16 7.40 3.37
C ASP A 129 -4.18 6.68 4.30
N LEU A 130 -3.32 7.45 5.01
CA LEU A 130 -2.45 6.88 6.03
C LEU A 130 -3.22 6.19 7.16
N ALA A 131 -4.42 6.66 7.52
CA ALA A 131 -5.22 5.96 8.53
C ALA A 131 -5.58 4.54 8.07
N VAL A 132 -5.90 4.37 6.80
CA VAL A 132 -6.19 3.07 6.17
C VAL A 132 -4.93 2.22 6.07
N LEU A 133 -3.85 2.80 5.54
CA LEU A 133 -2.57 2.12 5.36
C LEU A 133 -2.02 1.61 6.70
N LEU A 134 -1.94 2.48 7.72
CA LEU A 134 -1.39 2.13 9.04
C LEU A 134 -2.25 1.09 9.74
N THR A 135 -3.59 1.15 9.61
CA THR A 135 -4.49 0.11 10.14
C THR A 135 -4.22 -1.23 9.47
N ALA A 136 -4.13 -1.27 8.14
CA ALA A 136 -3.87 -2.50 7.39
C ALA A 136 -2.48 -3.08 7.68
N ALA A 137 -1.45 -2.22 7.68
CA ALA A 137 -0.08 -2.62 7.97
C ALA A 137 0.08 -3.12 9.42
N ARG A 138 -0.58 -2.47 10.40
CA ARG A 138 -0.57 -2.93 11.80
C ARG A 138 -1.23 -4.30 11.96
N ALA A 139 -2.26 -4.61 11.19
CA ALA A 139 -2.98 -5.89 11.26
C ALA A 139 -2.21 -7.04 10.56
N ASN A 140 -1.55 -6.78 9.44
CA ASN A 140 -1.02 -7.82 8.56
C ASN A 140 0.45 -7.60 8.14
N GLY A 141 1.07 -6.49 8.50
CA GLY A 141 2.42 -6.15 8.07
C GLY A 141 3.48 -7.11 8.58
N VAL A 142 4.40 -7.50 7.72
CA VAL A 142 5.52 -8.38 8.03
C VAL A 142 6.80 -7.54 8.15
N PRO A 143 7.50 -7.59 9.30
CA PRO A 143 8.75 -6.87 9.44
C PRO A 143 9.80 -7.34 8.43
N LEU A 144 10.37 -6.40 7.69
CA LEU A 144 11.56 -6.59 6.88
C LEU A 144 12.81 -6.43 7.77
N PHE A 145 12.75 -5.45 8.67
CA PHE A 145 13.62 -5.28 9.83
C PHE A 145 12.95 -4.39 10.87
N GLY A 146 13.51 -4.33 12.06
CA GLY A 146 12.95 -3.59 13.20
C GLY A 146 12.00 -4.41 14.05
N PRO A 147 11.43 -3.82 15.13
CA PRO A 147 10.50 -4.50 16.01
C PRO A 147 9.13 -4.75 15.33
N PRO A 148 8.25 -5.57 15.92
CA PRO A 148 6.88 -5.71 15.46
C PRO A 148 6.19 -4.34 15.31
N ILE A 149 5.43 -4.14 14.24
CA ILE A 149 4.80 -2.84 13.95
C ILE A 149 3.87 -2.37 15.09
N ALA A 150 3.26 -3.30 15.80
CA ALA A 150 2.39 -3.03 16.93
C ALA A 150 3.10 -2.39 18.13
N ASP A 151 4.42 -2.56 18.22
CA ASP A 151 5.27 -1.97 19.27
C ASP A 151 5.77 -0.57 18.88
N VAL A 152 5.61 -0.20 17.61
CA VAL A 152 6.10 1.07 17.04
C VAL A 152 5.00 2.08 16.83
N LEU A 153 3.83 1.63 16.39
CA LEU A 153 2.67 2.46 16.04
C LEU A 153 1.47 2.14 16.92
N GLU A 154 0.76 3.18 17.31
CA GLU A 154 -0.52 3.07 18.00
C GLU A 154 -1.63 2.60 17.03
N PRO A 155 -2.72 1.99 17.55
CA PRO A 155 -3.89 1.70 16.72
C PRO A 155 -4.56 3.00 16.28
N VAL A 156 -4.97 3.06 15.02
CA VAL A 156 -5.78 4.17 14.51
C VAL A 156 -7.19 4.06 15.13
N PRO A 157 -7.73 5.15 15.70
CA PRO A 157 -9.11 5.18 16.20
C PRO A 157 -10.10 4.82 15.09
N LEU A 158 -11.12 4.03 15.44
CA LEU A 158 -12.10 3.55 14.47
C LEU A 158 -12.86 4.68 13.76
N ASP A 159 -13.14 5.78 14.48
CA ASP A 159 -13.84 6.92 13.90
C ASP A 159 -12.98 7.64 12.86
N ASP A 160 -11.67 7.73 13.08
CA ASP A 160 -10.73 8.31 12.11
C ASP A 160 -10.55 7.39 10.90
N LEU A 161 -10.50 6.07 11.10
CA LEU A 161 -10.53 5.11 9.99
C LEU A 161 -11.80 5.26 9.14
N ARG A 162 -12.95 5.40 9.77
CA ARG A 162 -14.22 5.63 9.07
C ARG A 162 -14.27 6.99 8.38
N HIS A 163 -13.65 8.01 8.96
CA HIS A 163 -13.51 9.32 8.34
C HIS A 163 -12.68 9.22 7.07
N ALA A 164 -11.49 8.65 7.15
CA ALA A 164 -10.62 8.42 6.00
C ALA A 164 -11.33 7.64 4.87
N MET A 165 -12.09 6.60 5.22
CA MET A 165 -12.86 5.84 4.25
C MET A 165 -13.95 6.66 3.53
N ARG A 166 -14.47 7.72 4.13
CA ARG A 166 -15.42 8.63 3.47
C ARG A 166 -14.71 9.64 2.60
N ASP A 167 -13.58 10.14 3.07
CA ASP A 167 -12.81 11.20 2.41
C ASP A 167 -12.27 10.74 1.03
N VAL A 168 -11.95 9.46 0.86
CA VAL A 168 -11.46 8.89 -0.41
C VAL A 168 -12.55 8.74 -1.48
N VAL A 169 -13.84 8.74 -1.12
CA VAL A 169 -14.93 8.44 -2.06
C VAL A 169 -15.04 9.43 -3.21
N PRO A 170 -14.95 10.77 -3.00
CA PRO A 170 -15.01 11.73 -4.12
C PRO A 170 -13.95 11.48 -5.19
N ASP A 171 -12.70 11.23 -4.80
CA ASP A 171 -11.58 10.99 -5.71
C ASP A 171 -11.75 9.66 -6.45
N LEU A 172 -12.19 8.60 -5.75
CA LEU A 172 -12.53 7.33 -6.38
C LEU A 172 -13.64 7.50 -7.43
N MET A 173 -14.63 8.33 -7.16
CA MET A 173 -15.71 8.57 -8.14
C MET A 173 -15.23 9.39 -9.33
N ALA A 174 -14.25 10.28 -9.17
CA ALA A 174 -13.65 11.02 -10.26
C ALA A 174 -12.84 10.10 -11.19
N ASP A 175 -12.23 9.04 -10.66
CA ASP A 175 -11.42 8.07 -11.41
C ASP A 175 -12.23 6.93 -12.03
N LEU A 176 -13.56 6.93 -11.85
CA LEU A 176 -14.42 5.80 -12.26
C LEU A 176 -14.29 5.44 -13.74
N GLU A 177 -14.18 6.43 -14.64
CA GLU A 177 -14.05 6.18 -16.08
C GLU A 177 -12.66 5.64 -16.47
N GLY A 178 -11.62 5.96 -15.68
CA GLY A 178 -10.24 5.56 -15.94
C GLY A 178 -9.89 4.15 -15.48
N ASP A 179 -10.43 3.71 -14.32
CA ASP A 179 -10.16 2.38 -13.74
C ASP A 179 -11.40 1.84 -12.99
N VAL A 180 -12.45 1.55 -13.75
CA VAL A 180 -13.73 1.01 -13.23
C VAL A 180 -13.53 -0.16 -12.27
N ARG A 181 -12.63 -1.09 -12.64
CA ARG A 181 -12.38 -2.29 -11.83
C ARG A 181 -11.84 -1.97 -10.45
N ASN A 182 -10.78 -1.19 -10.40
CA ASN A 182 -10.12 -0.83 -9.14
C ASN A 182 -11.03 0.04 -8.27
N VAL A 183 -11.73 0.98 -8.88
CA VAL A 183 -12.70 1.85 -8.19
C VAL A 183 -13.82 1.03 -7.56
N LEU A 184 -14.47 0.13 -8.29
CA LEU A 184 -15.55 -0.70 -7.74
C LEU A 184 -15.07 -1.61 -6.61
N LEU A 185 -13.90 -2.22 -6.74
CA LEU A 185 -13.32 -3.05 -5.69
C LEU A 185 -12.93 -2.23 -4.46
N THR A 186 -12.46 -1.01 -4.66
CA THR A 186 -12.12 -0.09 -3.56
C THR A 186 -13.37 0.42 -2.85
N LEU A 187 -14.42 0.79 -3.59
CA LEU A 187 -15.72 1.19 -3.01
C LEU A 187 -16.35 0.05 -2.20
N ALA A 188 -16.27 -1.20 -2.68
CA ALA A 188 -16.72 -2.36 -1.91
C ALA A 188 -15.95 -2.50 -0.59
N ARG A 189 -14.63 -2.26 -0.60
CA ARG A 189 -13.80 -2.25 0.61
C ARG A 189 -14.13 -1.09 1.54
N VAL A 190 -14.41 0.10 0.99
CA VAL A 190 -14.90 1.26 1.76
C VAL A 190 -16.18 0.90 2.50
N TRP A 191 -17.19 0.38 1.77
CA TRP A 191 -18.46 -0.02 2.38
C TRP A 191 -18.28 -1.10 3.45
N PHE A 192 -17.51 -2.14 3.15
CA PHE A 192 -17.17 -3.19 4.12
C PHE A 192 -16.56 -2.61 5.39
N THR A 193 -15.57 -1.71 5.26
CA THR A 193 -14.86 -1.13 6.40
C THR A 193 -15.75 -0.21 7.24
N LEU A 194 -16.60 0.60 6.58
CA LEU A 194 -17.56 1.47 7.29
C LEU A 194 -18.54 0.68 8.14
N GLU A 195 -19.01 -0.47 7.65
CA GLU A 195 -19.97 -1.33 8.35
C GLU A 195 -19.32 -2.17 9.45
N THR A 196 -18.14 -2.76 9.15
CA THR A 196 -17.55 -3.77 10.03
C THR A 196 -16.45 -3.21 10.96
N GLY A 197 -15.92 -2.04 10.64
CA GLY A 197 -14.77 -1.45 11.35
C GLY A 197 -13.44 -2.17 11.08
N THR A 198 -13.38 -3.09 10.11
CA THR A 198 -12.17 -3.85 9.77
C THR A 198 -11.84 -3.69 8.30
N ILE A 199 -10.55 -3.84 7.95
CA ILE A 199 -10.11 -3.78 6.56
C ILE A 199 -9.97 -5.21 6.01
N ALA A 200 -10.61 -5.48 4.87
CA ALA A 200 -10.50 -6.74 4.15
C ALA A 200 -9.78 -6.57 2.79
N ALA A 201 -9.31 -7.68 2.22
CA ALA A 201 -8.85 -7.70 0.84
C ALA A 201 -10.01 -7.31 -0.11
N LYS A 202 -9.69 -6.66 -1.23
CA LYS A 202 -10.69 -6.13 -2.17
C LYS A 202 -11.67 -7.19 -2.67
N ASP A 203 -11.22 -8.40 -2.97
CA ASP A 203 -12.04 -9.52 -3.43
C ASP A 203 -12.98 -10.07 -2.34
N VAL A 204 -12.52 -10.07 -1.09
CA VAL A 204 -13.33 -10.44 0.08
C VAL A 204 -14.43 -9.40 0.32
N ALA A 205 -14.06 -8.14 0.33
CA ALA A 205 -15.01 -7.04 0.50
C ALA A 205 -16.05 -6.99 -0.63
N ALA A 206 -15.62 -7.23 -1.89
CA ALA A 206 -16.53 -7.32 -3.03
C ALA A 206 -17.55 -8.46 -2.87
N GLY A 207 -17.08 -9.65 -2.39
CA GLY A 207 -18.02 -10.76 -2.11
C GLY A 207 -19.03 -10.44 -1.03
N TRP A 208 -18.60 -9.75 0.02
CA TRP A 208 -19.49 -9.29 1.09
C TRP A 208 -20.50 -8.25 0.62
N ALA A 209 -20.07 -7.30 -0.24
CA ALA A 209 -20.93 -6.28 -0.83
C ALA A 209 -21.97 -6.88 -1.77
N LEU A 210 -21.57 -7.82 -2.64
CA LEU A 210 -22.48 -8.52 -3.57
C LEU A 210 -23.61 -9.24 -2.86
N ALA A 211 -23.36 -9.84 -1.70
CA ALA A 211 -24.39 -10.51 -0.91
C ALA A 211 -25.43 -9.54 -0.30
N ARG A 212 -25.21 -8.22 -0.39
CA ARG A 212 -26.04 -7.16 0.18
C ARG A 212 -26.65 -6.22 -0.86
N LEU A 213 -26.15 -6.28 -2.09
CA LEU A 213 -26.74 -5.51 -3.19
C LEU A 213 -28.09 -6.12 -3.62
N PRO A 214 -29.06 -5.27 -4.03
CA PRO A 214 -30.29 -5.75 -4.66
C PRO A 214 -29.98 -6.56 -5.92
N GLU A 215 -30.85 -7.52 -6.23
CA GLU A 215 -30.76 -8.35 -7.43
C GLU A 215 -30.63 -7.48 -8.69
N GLY A 216 -29.69 -7.84 -9.59
CA GLY A 216 -29.41 -7.11 -10.84
C GLY A 216 -28.60 -5.81 -10.67
N ARG A 217 -28.18 -5.45 -9.46
CA ARG A 217 -27.35 -4.24 -9.21
C ARG A 217 -25.86 -4.53 -9.05
N GLY A 218 -25.45 -5.79 -9.13
CA GLY A 218 -24.08 -6.23 -8.85
C GLY A 218 -23.22 -6.58 -10.07
N ASP A 219 -23.74 -6.56 -11.29
CA ASP A 219 -23.10 -7.14 -12.47
C ASP A 219 -21.67 -6.60 -12.72
N ALA A 220 -21.50 -5.28 -12.63
CA ALA A 220 -20.19 -4.65 -12.79
C ALA A 220 -19.20 -5.06 -11.68
N LEU A 221 -19.68 -5.20 -10.43
CA LEU A 221 -18.86 -5.65 -9.31
C LEU A 221 -18.55 -7.16 -9.40
N VAL A 222 -19.47 -7.96 -9.94
CA VAL A 222 -19.24 -9.39 -10.26
C VAL A 222 -18.11 -9.51 -11.26
N ALA A 223 -18.15 -8.76 -12.36
CA ALA A 223 -17.08 -8.75 -13.37
C ALA A 223 -15.74 -8.32 -12.76
N ALA A 224 -15.71 -7.18 -12.05
CA ALA A 224 -14.51 -6.68 -11.38
C ALA A 224 -13.92 -7.71 -10.39
N ARG A 225 -14.75 -8.43 -9.65
CA ARG A 225 -14.34 -9.48 -8.72
C ARG A 225 -13.85 -10.74 -9.41
N ALA A 226 -14.52 -11.15 -10.49
CA ALA A 226 -14.13 -12.36 -11.25
C ALA A 226 -12.71 -12.25 -11.78
N ASP A 227 -12.34 -11.11 -12.37
CA ASP A 227 -10.97 -10.81 -12.80
C ASP A 227 -9.99 -10.89 -11.63
N ALA A 228 -10.38 -10.39 -10.46
CA ALA A 228 -9.57 -10.43 -9.26
C ALA A 228 -9.36 -11.87 -8.73
N VAL A 229 -10.35 -12.76 -8.87
CA VAL A 229 -10.30 -14.16 -8.40
C VAL A 229 -9.62 -15.07 -9.44
N ALA A 230 -9.88 -14.89 -10.73
CA ALA A 230 -9.26 -15.68 -11.81
C ALA A 230 -7.73 -15.56 -11.81
N ILE A 231 -7.23 -14.35 -11.58
CA ILE A 231 -5.79 -14.09 -11.43
C ILE A 231 -5.23 -14.82 -10.19
N ARG A 232 -6.02 -15.00 -9.13
CA ARG A 232 -5.62 -15.72 -7.91
C ARG A 232 -5.52 -17.23 -8.12
N ALA A 233 -6.43 -17.81 -8.90
CA ALA A 233 -6.45 -19.24 -9.22
C ALA A 233 -5.25 -19.64 -10.10
N SER A 234 -4.92 -18.84 -11.12
CA SER A 234 -3.80 -19.11 -12.04
C SER A 234 -2.41 -19.11 -11.37
N ILE A 235 -2.28 -18.48 -10.20
CA ILE A 235 -1.02 -18.45 -9.42
C ILE A 235 -0.93 -19.66 -8.48
N GLY A 236 -2.07 -20.15 -7.98
CA GLY A 236 -2.13 -21.32 -7.09
C GLY A 236 -1.84 -22.65 -7.79
N GLU A 237 -2.16 -22.76 -9.08
CA GLU A 237 -1.92 -23.98 -9.86
C GLU A 237 -0.47 -24.16 -10.34
N SER A 238 0.34 -23.09 -10.35
CA SER A 238 1.76 -23.17 -10.71
C SER A 238 2.69 -23.57 -9.56
N ALA A 239 2.17 -23.81 -8.36
CA ALA A 239 2.93 -24.09 -7.15
C ALA A 239 2.83 -25.55 -6.65
N VAL A 240 2.41 -26.49 -7.53
CA VAL A 240 2.43 -27.94 -7.20
C VAL A 240 3.26 -28.66 -8.27
N PRO A 241 4.46 -29.16 -7.94
CA PRO A 241 5.16 -30.15 -8.75
C PRO A 241 4.56 -31.52 -8.58
#